data_ba2d9cc74b55ce4a78873a424db577fc
#
_entry.id   ba2d9cc74b55ce4a78873a424db577fc
#
_cell.length_a   1.000
_cell.length_b   1.000
_cell.length_c   1.000
_cell.angle_alpha   90.00
_cell.angle_beta   90.00
_cell.angle_gamma   90.00
#
_symmetry.space_group_name_H-M   'P 1'
#
loop_
_entity.id
_entity.type
_entity.pdbx_description
1 polymer ?
#
loop_
_entity_poly.entity_id
_entity_poly.type
_entity_poly.pdbx_seq_one_letter_code
_entity_poly.pdbx_strand_id
1 'polypeptide(L)'
;MTMKMRLILLTALLAQAPKEPAFDVAAIKPAADTQAFSFSMVQPGGRYIGQNMSLRLLIKTAYGVHDSQIVNGPSWIDSDRWDINAKAEGYKDATTFRDQARLMVRPLLADRFKLLMHHEQRELPVFALVLAKANGEFGPNFRHNDERDCDKPMPPMTAAETAAEPVAVMACGGDLFNPRHLEARAMTLNYMLIGLGRTSIDRVVVDHTGLTGKFDWEVQWVPDDLRVEPAKRPEGPSIFEAFREQLGIKFEPTRDRVDVLVIDRAERPQTD
;
A
#
# COMPACT_ATOMS: atom_id res chain seq x y z
N MET A 1 -47.93 53.98 -1.35
CA MET A 1 -47.40 52.91 -0.46
C MET A 1 -46.53 52.01 -1.35
N THR A 2 -45.22 52.32 -1.44
CA THR A 2 -44.29 51.70 -2.39
C THR A 2 -43.45 50.65 -1.67
N MET A 3 -43.72 49.38 -2.02
CA MET A 3 -43.05 48.19 -1.44
C MET A 3 -41.69 48.00 -2.13
N LYS A 4 -40.59 48.25 -1.44
CA LYS A 4 -39.22 48.00 -1.92
C LYS A 4 -38.90 46.51 -1.78
N MET A 5 -38.84 45.83 -2.91
CA MET A 5 -38.38 44.42 -2.99
C MET A 5 -36.87 44.39 -2.86
N ARG A 6 -36.36 43.83 -1.74
CA ARG A 6 -34.93 43.58 -1.53
C ARG A 6 -34.54 42.29 -2.20
N LEU A 7 -33.73 42.38 -3.24
CA LEU A 7 -33.07 41.25 -3.89
C LEU A 7 -31.93 40.76 -3.01
N ILE A 8 -32.07 39.56 -2.42
CA ILE A 8 -31.03 38.90 -1.66
C ILE A 8 -30.19 38.12 -2.69
N LEU A 9 -28.97 38.60 -2.97
CA LEU A 9 -27.98 37.86 -3.73
C LEU A 9 -27.43 36.73 -2.83
N LEU A 10 -27.78 35.49 -3.14
CA LEU A 10 -27.21 34.30 -2.53
C LEU A 10 -25.88 34.01 -3.24
N THR A 11 -24.76 34.43 -2.66
CA THR A 11 -23.40 34.05 -3.13
C THR A 11 -23.16 32.62 -2.71
N ALA A 12 -23.25 31.69 -3.65
CA ALA A 12 -22.83 30.32 -3.45
C ALA A 12 -21.29 30.27 -3.29
N LEU A 13 -20.83 30.02 -2.08
CA LEU A 13 -19.42 29.76 -1.79
C LEU A 13 -19.10 28.36 -2.33
N LEU A 14 -18.53 28.28 -3.52
CA LEU A 14 -17.96 27.03 -4.06
C LEU A 14 -16.75 26.66 -3.18
N ALA A 15 -16.96 25.75 -2.23
CA ALA A 15 -15.88 25.13 -1.49
C ALA A 15 -14.99 24.38 -2.51
N GLN A 16 -13.78 24.90 -2.76
CA GLN A 16 -12.79 24.21 -3.56
C GLN A 16 -12.36 22.95 -2.79
N ALA A 17 -12.60 21.78 -3.38
CA ALA A 17 -12.04 20.53 -2.86
C ALA A 17 -10.51 20.68 -2.73
N PRO A 18 -9.90 20.13 -1.68
CA PRO A 18 -8.45 20.20 -1.52
C PRO A 18 -7.80 19.60 -2.77
N LYS A 19 -6.88 20.35 -3.36
CA LYS A 19 -6.15 19.93 -4.57
C LYS A 19 -5.32 18.69 -4.21
N GLU A 20 -5.54 17.58 -4.90
CA GLU A 20 -4.71 16.39 -4.72
C GLU A 20 -3.23 16.72 -5.00
N PRO A 21 -2.30 16.15 -4.21
CA PRO A 21 -0.88 16.36 -4.43
C PRO A 21 -0.50 15.84 -5.84
N ALA A 22 0.28 16.60 -6.59
CA ALA A 22 0.71 16.25 -7.94
C ALA A 22 2.21 16.52 -8.12
N PHE A 23 2.83 15.82 -9.08
CA PHE A 23 4.19 16.16 -9.49
C PHE A 23 4.19 17.48 -10.27
N ASP A 24 5.22 18.29 -10.07
CA ASP A 24 5.42 19.54 -10.82
C ASP A 24 5.85 19.27 -12.26
N VAL A 25 6.67 18.24 -12.44
CA VAL A 25 7.10 17.76 -13.75
C VAL A 25 7.15 16.24 -13.77
N ALA A 26 6.82 15.64 -14.91
CA ALA A 26 6.92 14.21 -15.12
C ALA A 26 7.20 13.89 -16.58
N ALA A 27 8.15 12.99 -16.83
CA ALA A 27 8.43 12.40 -18.12
C ALA A 27 8.06 10.92 -18.11
N ILE A 28 7.43 10.44 -19.17
CA ILE A 28 7.04 9.03 -19.35
C ILE A 28 7.54 8.59 -20.72
N LYS A 29 8.32 7.48 -20.74
CA LYS A 29 8.86 6.89 -21.98
C LYS A 29 8.60 5.40 -22.00
N PRO A 30 8.47 4.76 -23.18
CA PRO A 30 8.52 3.31 -23.26
C PRO A 30 9.82 2.80 -22.60
N ALA A 31 9.73 1.72 -21.85
CA ALA A 31 10.90 1.13 -21.21
C ALA A 31 11.89 0.64 -22.25
N ALA A 32 13.16 0.99 -22.07
CA ALA A 32 14.24 0.59 -22.98
C ALA A 32 14.52 -0.92 -22.91
N ASP A 33 14.39 -1.52 -21.72
CA ASP A 33 14.56 -2.95 -21.46
C ASP A 33 13.32 -3.51 -20.76
N THR A 34 12.47 -4.18 -21.53
CA THR A 34 11.23 -4.80 -21.01
C THR A 34 11.47 -6.08 -20.21
N GLN A 35 12.69 -6.62 -20.22
CA GLN A 35 13.10 -7.79 -19.43
C GLN A 35 13.69 -7.39 -18.07
N ALA A 36 13.98 -6.10 -17.87
CA ALA A 36 14.47 -5.60 -16.60
C ALA A 36 13.44 -5.80 -15.48
N PHE A 37 13.92 -5.83 -14.24
CA PHE A 37 13.06 -5.89 -13.07
C PHE A 37 12.24 -4.60 -12.93
N SER A 38 10.94 -4.74 -12.67
CA SER A 38 10.05 -3.60 -12.45
C SER A 38 10.18 -3.09 -11.02
N PHE A 39 10.44 -1.81 -10.85
CA PHE A 39 10.47 -1.19 -9.51
C PHE A 39 10.09 0.29 -9.55
N SER A 40 9.71 0.79 -8.39
CA SER A 40 9.59 2.23 -8.17
C SER A 40 10.30 2.64 -6.89
N MET A 41 10.88 3.82 -6.89
CA MET A 41 11.58 4.38 -5.74
C MET A 41 11.40 5.89 -5.64
N VAL A 42 11.53 6.40 -4.42
CA VAL A 42 11.61 7.83 -4.15
C VAL A 42 13.03 8.19 -3.71
N GLN A 43 13.47 9.36 -4.10
CA GLN A 43 14.79 9.90 -3.76
C GLN A 43 14.64 11.24 -3.03
N PRO A 44 15.64 11.66 -2.25
CA PRO A 44 15.69 13.00 -1.67
C PRO A 44 15.49 14.09 -2.73
N GLY A 45 14.88 15.21 -2.34
CA GLY A 45 14.57 16.29 -3.27
C GLY A 45 13.32 16.08 -4.11
N GLY A 46 12.40 15.18 -3.66
CA GLY A 46 11.09 15.01 -4.26
C GLY A 46 11.07 14.27 -5.60
N ARG A 47 12.08 13.44 -5.88
CA ARG A 47 12.14 12.68 -7.13
C ARG A 47 11.51 11.30 -6.97
N TYR A 48 10.62 10.95 -7.91
CA TYR A 48 10.03 9.62 -8.10
C TYR A 48 10.58 9.00 -9.39
N ILE A 49 11.05 7.76 -9.29
CA ILE A 49 11.53 6.96 -10.42
C ILE A 49 10.72 5.68 -10.46
N GLY A 50 10.11 5.39 -11.62
CA GLY A 50 9.54 4.09 -11.94
C GLY A 50 10.29 3.51 -13.13
N GLN A 51 10.78 2.29 -13.03
CA GLN A 51 11.44 1.59 -14.14
C GLN A 51 10.65 0.34 -14.51
N ASN A 52 10.52 0.13 -15.82
CA ASN A 52 9.86 -1.05 -16.41
C ASN A 52 8.45 -1.30 -15.82
N MET A 53 7.68 -0.24 -15.55
CA MET A 53 6.37 -0.29 -14.91
C MET A 53 5.26 -0.55 -15.93
N SER A 54 4.40 -1.54 -15.69
CA SER A 54 3.13 -1.65 -16.42
C SER A 54 2.09 -0.69 -15.84
N LEU A 55 1.06 -0.32 -16.62
CA LEU A 55 -0.02 0.52 -16.11
C LEU A 55 -0.75 -0.18 -14.94
N ARG A 56 -0.99 -1.49 -15.02
CA ARG A 56 -1.55 -2.25 -13.89
C ARG A 56 -0.71 -2.13 -12.63
N LEU A 57 0.62 -2.25 -12.72
CA LEU A 57 1.50 -2.13 -11.57
C LEU A 57 1.51 -0.69 -11.00
N LEU A 58 1.39 0.32 -11.86
CA LEU A 58 1.24 1.71 -11.42
C LEU A 58 -0.07 1.93 -10.68
N ILE A 59 -1.20 1.41 -11.17
CA ILE A 59 -2.50 1.45 -10.50
C ILE A 59 -2.41 0.75 -9.15
N LYS A 60 -1.91 -0.49 -9.12
CA LYS A 60 -1.70 -1.27 -7.90
C LYS A 60 -0.93 -0.47 -6.84
N THR A 61 0.17 0.16 -7.24
CA THR A 61 1.01 0.95 -6.33
C THR A 61 0.32 2.23 -5.87
N ALA A 62 -0.32 2.97 -6.79
CA ALA A 62 -0.94 4.26 -6.50
C ALA A 62 -2.18 4.14 -5.61
N TYR A 63 -2.95 3.09 -5.78
CA TYR A 63 -4.20 2.87 -5.04
C TYR A 63 -4.04 1.89 -3.87
N GLY A 64 -2.93 1.15 -3.80
CA GLY A 64 -2.68 0.19 -2.73
C GLY A 64 -3.62 -1.01 -2.77
N VAL A 65 -3.99 -1.47 -3.96
CA VAL A 65 -4.92 -2.58 -4.19
C VAL A 65 -4.18 -3.84 -4.66
N HIS A 66 -4.81 -4.99 -4.50
CA HIS A 66 -4.33 -6.25 -5.06
C HIS A 66 -4.64 -6.34 -6.55
N ASP A 67 -3.88 -7.14 -7.31
CA ASP A 67 -4.10 -7.31 -8.75
C ASP A 67 -5.53 -7.74 -9.12
N SER A 68 -6.13 -8.65 -8.34
CA SER A 68 -7.50 -9.11 -8.52
C SER A 68 -8.57 -8.04 -8.29
N GLN A 69 -8.21 -6.92 -7.66
CA GLN A 69 -9.09 -5.76 -7.47
C GLN A 69 -9.06 -4.79 -8.66
N ILE A 70 -8.18 -4.99 -9.64
CA ILE A 70 -8.12 -4.17 -10.84
C ILE A 70 -8.78 -4.95 -11.97
N VAL A 71 -9.95 -4.53 -12.37
CA VAL A 71 -10.79 -5.25 -13.34
C VAL A 71 -10.99 -4.44 -14.62
N ASN A 72 -11.22 -5.15 -15.70
CA ASN A 72 -11.34 -4.57 -17.05
C ASN A 72 -10.05 -3.92 -17.54
N GLY A 73 -10.18 -3.08 -18.55
CA GLY A 73 -9.10 -2.38 -19.22
C GLY A 73 -8.57 -3.13 -20.45
N PRO A 74 -7.86 -2.43 -21.32
CA PRO A 74 -7.27 -3.02 -22.51
C PRO A 74 -6.06 -3.91 -22.15
N SER A 75 -5.78 -4.94 -22.99
CA SER A 75 -4.72 -5.91 -22.72
C SER A 75 -3.32 -5.33 -22.55
N TRP A 76 -3.04 -4.19 -23.18
CA TRP A 76 -1.73 -3.55 -23.08
C TRP A 76 -1.39 -3.02 -21.67
N ILE A 77 -2.36 -2.85 -20.78
CA ILE A 77 -2.07 -2.39 -19.40
C ILE A 77 -1.16 -3.34 -18.63
N ASP A 78 -1.11 -4.59 -19.04
CA ASP A 78 -0.30 -5.65 -18.45
C ASP A 78 1.05 -5.84 -19.16
N SER A 79 1.08 -5.62 -20.48
CA SER A 79 2.22 -5.95 -21.34
C SER A 79 3.15 -4.77 -21.61
N ASP A 80 2.60 -3.58 -21.83
CA ASP A 80 3.40 -2.41 -22.15
C ASP A 80 4.16 -1.93 -20.91
N ARG A 81 5.38 -1.50 -21.11
CA ARG A 81 6.29 -1.08 -20.04
C ARG A 81 6.74 0.36 -20.22
N TRP A 82 6.80 1.06 -19.10
CA TRP A 82 7.07 2.50 -19.06
C TRP A 82 8.15 2.82 -18.03
N ASP A 83 9.05 3.73 -18.40
CA ASP A 83 9.96 4.39 -17.48
C ASP A 83 9.39 5.77 -17.13
N ILE A 84 9.35 6.08 -15.84
CA ILE A 84 8.79 7.31 -15.30
C ILE A 84 9.87 8.04 -14.51
N ASN A 85 10.04 9.32 -14.79
CA ASN A 85 10.86 10.22 -13.99
C ASN A 85 10.06 11.47 -13.66
N ALA A 86 9.68 11.60 -12.39
CA ALA A 86 8.85 12.71 -11.95
C ALA A 86 9.47 13.43 -10.75
N LYS A 87 9.14 14.70 -10.57
CA LYS A 87 9.65 15.53 -9.48
C LYS A 87 8.52 16.37 -8.89
N ALA A 88 8.52 16.45 -7.57
CA ALA A 88 7.70 17.38 -6.81
C ALA A 88 8.62 18.26 -5.95
N GLU A 89 8.37 19.57 -5.96
CA GLU A 89 9.15 20.53 -5.16
C GLU A 89 8.71 20.53 -3.69
N GLY A 90 9.59 21.02 -2.83
CA GLY A 90 9.29 21.16 -1.38
C GLY A 90 9.62 19.94 -0.53
N TYR A 91 9.93 18.79 -1.10
CA TYR A 91 10.27 17.57 -0.36
C TYR A 91 11.77 17.40 -0.22
N LYS A 92 12.27 17.56 1.03
CA LYS A 92 13.71 17.46 1.32
C LYS A 92 14.17 16.04 1.60
N ASP A 93 13.33 15.23 2.23
CA ASP A 93 13.65 13.83 2.59
C ASP A 93 12.73 12.84 1.87
N ALA A 94 13.24 11.62 1.69
CA ALA A 94 12.53 10.56 0.98
C ALA A 94 11.39 9.94 1.82
N THR A 95 11.46 10.01 3.14
CA THR A 95 10.47 9.39 4.03
C THR A 95 9.14 10.13 3.95
N THR A 96 9.16 11.44 4.18
CA THR A 96 7.97 12.31 4.04
C THR A 96 7.41 12.27 2.62
N PHE A 97 8.28 12.16 1.61
CA PHE A 97 7.87 12.14 0.21
C PHE A 97 7.22 10.83 -0.21
N ARG A 98 7.58 9.69 0.39
CA ARG A 98 7.14 8.36 -0.04
C ARG A 98 5.62 8.19 -0.10
N ASP A 99 4.93 8.59 0.96
CA ASP A 99 3.47 8.46 1.04
C ASP A 99 2.77 9.44 0.09
N GLN A 100 3.31 10.65 -0.02
CA GLN A 100 2.79 11.67 -0.93
C GLN A 100 3.01 11.28 -2.40
N ALA A 101 4.18 10.74 -2.74
CA ALA A 101 4.50 10.30 -4.10
C ALA A 101 3.48 9.28 -4.63
N ARG A 102 3.03 8.34 -3.79
CA ARG A 102 1.99 7.39 -4.15
C ARG A 102 0.67 8.09 -4.55
N LEU A 103 0.28 9.11 -3.80
CA LEU A 103 -0.91 9.89 -4.12
C LEU A 103 -0.73 10.71 -5.40
N MET A 104 0.47 11.26 -5.64
CA MET A 104 0.80 12.04 -6.84
C MET A 104 0.80 11.20 -8.12
N VAL A 105 1.00 9.89 -8.02
CA VAL A 105 0.90 8.99 -9.19
C VAL A 105 -0.53 8.97 -9.73
N ARG A 106 -1.58 9.10 -8.91
CA ARG A 106 -2.98 9.07 -9.35
C ARG A 106 -3.31 10.15 -10.38
N PRO A 107 -3.09 11.44 -10.13
CA PRO A 107 -3.31 12.48 -11.14
C PRO A 107 -2.38 12.33 -12.36
N LEU A 108 -1.17 11.81 -12.19
CA LEU A 108 -0.28 11.50 -13.32
C LEU A 108 -0.92 10.44 -14.25
N LEU A 109 -1.52 9.38 -13.69
CA LEU A 109 -2.22 8.36 -14.47
C LEU A 109 -3.46 8.92 -15.17
N ALA A 110 -4.23 9.74 -14.48
CA ALA A 110 -5.41 10.40 -15.06
C ALA A 110 -5.03 11.33 -16.22
N ASP A 111 -3.96 12.09 -16.09
CA ASP A 111 -3.51 13.03 -17.12
C ASP A 111 -2.85 12.33 -18.31
N ARG A 112 -1.84 11.48 -18.04
CA ARG A 112 -0.96 10.95 -19.10
C ARG A 112 -1.51 9.69 -19.76
N PHE A 113 -2.19 8.81 -19.00
CA PHE A 113 -2.83 7.59 -19.52
C PHE A 113 -4.33 7.76 -19.75
N LYS A 114 -4.88 8.96 -19.52
CA LYS A 114 -6.33 9.24 -19.59
C LYS A 114 -7.13 8.20 -18.79
N LEU A 115 -6.54 7.75 -17.70
CA LEU A 115 -7.11 6.72 -16.84
C LEU A 115 -8.38 7.25 -16.17
N LEU A 116 -9.47 6.55 -16.42
CA LEU A 116 -10.75 6.76 -15.76
C LEU A 116 -11.17 5.44 -15.12
N MET A 117 -11.52 5.48 -13.84
CA MET A 117 -11.93 4.30 -13.08
C MET A 117 -13.05 4.68 -12.12
N HIS A 118 -13.88 3.69 -11.78
CA HIS A 118 -14.84 3.80 -10.70
C HIS A 118 -14.71 2.63 -9.73
N HIS A 119 -15.28 2.80 -8.54
CA HIS A 119 -15.33 1.76 -7.52
C HIS A 119 -16.60 0.92 -7.66
N GLU A 120 -16.47 -0.39 -7.52
CA GLU A 120 -17.59 -1.34 -7.53
C GLU A 120 -17.37 -2.40 -6.45
N GLN A 121 -18.44 -2.84 -5.79
CA GLN A 121 -18.37 -3.97 -4.85
C GLN A 121 -18.58 -5.27 -5.60
N ARG A 122 -17.57 -6.15 -5.60
CA ARG A 122 -17.65 -7.48 -6.20
C ARG A 122 -17.32 -8.58 -5.21
N GLU A 123 -18.01 -9.70 -5.36
CA GLU A 123 -17.69 -10.92 -4.62
C GLU A 123 -16.50 -11.63 -5.27
N LEU A 124 -15.35 -11.65 -4.56
CA LEU A 124 -14.13 -12.29 -5.02
C LEU A 124 -13.70 -13.41 -4.08
N PRO A 125 -12.90 -14.38 -4.57
CA PRO A 125 -12.15 -15.27 -3.71
C PRO A 125 -11.13 -14.47 -2.91
N VAL A 126 -11.14 -14.60 -1.58
CA VAL A 126 -10.25 -13.88 -0.66
C VAL A 126 -9.64 -14.85 0.36
N PHE A 127 -8.67 -14.37 1.11
CA PHE A 127 -8.30 -14.96 2.38
C PHE A 127 -8.82 -14.09 3.52
N ALA A 128 -9.67 -14.67 4.37
CA ALA A 128 -10.05 -14.04 5.63
C ALA A 128 -8.97 -14.32 6.68
N LEU A 129 -8.45 -13.27 7.34
CA LEU A 129 -7.69 -13.44 8.56
C LEU A 129 -8.66 -13.71 9.70
N VAL A 130 -8.46 -14.81 10.39
CA VAL A 130 -9.25 -15.19 11.57
C VAL A 130 -8.31 -15.65 12.69
N LEU A 131 -8.78 -15.63 13.93
CA LEU A 131 -8.01 -16.19 15.04
C LEU A 131 -7.84 -17.70 14.86
N ALA A 132 -6.61 -18.19 15.06
CA ALA A 132 -6.30 -19.61 14.85
C ALA A 132 -6.94 -20.51 15.93
N LYS A 133 -7.10 -19.98 17.15
CA LYS A 133 -7.69 -20.68 18.29
C LYS A 133 -9.05 -20.10 18.65
N ALA A 134 -10.03 -20.95 18.89
CA ALA A 134 -11.39 -20.54 19.25
C ALA A 134 -11.49 -19.77 20.59
N ASN A 135 -10.50 -19.96 21.50
CA ASN A 135 -10.44 -19.22 22.76
C ASN A 135 -9.85 -17.80 22.61
N GLY A 136 -9.49 -17.38 21.40
CA GLY A 136 -8.94 -16.05 21.14
C GLY A 136 -7.47 -15.86 21.56
N GLU A 137 -6.78 -16.93 21.95
CA GLU A 137 -5.38 -16.87 22.37
C GLU A 137 -4.45 -16.51 21.21
N PHE A 138 -3.64 -15.50 21.40
CA PHE A 138 -2.64 -15.03 20.43
C PHE A 138 -1.42 -15.95 20.38
N GLY A 139 -0.67 -15.85 19.30
CA GLY A 139 0.67 -16.42 19.20
C GLY A 139 1.70 -15.62 20.00
N PRO A 140 2.92 -16.17 20.17
CA PRO A 140 3.95 -15.56 21.00
C PRO A 140 4.41 -14.18 20.53
N ASN A 141 4.26 -13.90 19.25
CA ASN A 141 4.73 -12.66 18.63
C ASN A 141 3.58 -11.68 18.30
N PHE A 142 2.42 -11.80 18.94
CA PHE A 142 1.28 -10.91 18.72
C PHE A 142 0.66 -10.51 20.06
N ARG A 143 0.51 -9.20 20.30
CA ARG A 143 -0.06 -8.69 21.56
C ARG A 143 -0.75 -7.35 21.37
N HIS A 144 -1.71 -7.02 22.21
CA HIS A 144 -2.28 -5.68 22.32
C HIS A 144 -1.23 -4.65 22.76
N ASN A 145 -1.29 -3.47 22.18
CA ASN A 145 -0.49 -2.31 22.58
C ASN A 145 -1.25 -0.99 22.35
N ASP A 146 -2.33 -0.80 23.11
CA ASP A 146 -3.11 0.43 23.08
C ASP A 146 -2.51 1.55 23.95
N GLU A 147 -1.56 1.19 24.84
CA GLU A 147 -0.96 2.12 25.80
C GLU A 147 0.06 3.07 25.17
N ARG A 148 0.66 2.68 24.05
CA ARG A 148 1.67 3.52 23.39
C ARG A 148 1.04 4.66 22.64
N ASP A 149 1.34 5.88 23.10
CA ASP A 149 0.93 7.11 22.43
C ASP A 149 1.90 7.42 21.29
N CYS A 150 1.47 7.16 20.07
CA CYS A 150 2.27 7.36 18.87
C CYS A 150 2.42 8.83 18.46
N ASP A 151 1.67 9.72 19.08
CA ASP A 151 1.74 11.16 18.82
C ASP A 151 2.81 11.84 19.70
N LYS A 152 3.30 11.14 20.71
CA LYS A 152 4.39 11.64 21.55
C LYS A 152 5.77 11.36 20.93
N PRO A 153 6.66 12.37 20.90
CA PRO A 153 8.04 12.15 20.51
C PRO A 153 8.67 11.07 21.42
N MET A 154 9.42 10.17 20.81
CA MET A 154 10.22 9.22 21.59
C MET A 154 11.24 9.97 22.44
N PRO A 155 11.40 9.61 23.73
CA PRO A 155 12.53 10.13 24.50
C PRO A 155 13.85 9.73 23.79
N PRO A 156 14.87 10.60 23.83
CA PRO A 156 16.16 10.29 23.23
C PRO A 156 16.73 9.02 23.89
N MET A 157 16.97 8.00 23.07
CA MET A 157 17.58 6.75 23.51
C MET A 157 19.10 6.87 23.52
N THR A 158 19.73 6.22 24.47
CA THR A 158 21.19 6.11 24.52
C THR A 158 21.69 5.13 23.43
N ALA A 159 22.95 5.26 23.02
CA ALA A 159 23.56 4.35 22.07
C ALA A 159 23.55 2.89 22.53
N ALA A 160 23.57 2.65 23.85
CA ALA A 160 23.50 1.33 24.44
C ALA A 160 22.10 0.70 24.32
N GLU A 161 21.05 1.49 24.54
CA GLU A 161 19.66 1.06 24.37
C GLU A 161 19.35 0.77 22.90
N THR A 162 19.85 1.59 21.98
CA THR A 162 19.70 1.37 20.52
C THR A 162 20.42 0.09 20.06
N ALA A 163 21.55 -0.28 20.66
CA ALA A 163 22.30 -1.48 20.30
C ALA A 163 21.72 -2.75 20.93
N ALA A 164 21.09 -2.64 22.11
CA ALA A 164 20.51 -3.79 22.82
C ALA A 164 19.17 -4.27 22.21
N GLU A 165 18.37 -3.34 21.67
CA GLU A 165 17.07 -3.65 21.07
C GLU A 165 16.86 -2.79 19.82
N PRO A 166 17.40 -3.18 18.65
CA PRO A 166 17.22 -2.41 17.41
C PRO A 166 15.73 -2.25 17.00
N VAL A 167 14.87 -3.15 17.45
CA VAL A 167 13.40 -3.10 17.21
C VAL A 167 12.68 -2.15 18.18
N ALA A 168 13.22 -1.90 19.37
CA ALA A 168 12.65 -0.96 20.34
C ALA A 168 12.73 0.50 19.89
N VAL A 169 13.54 0.78 18.87
CA VAL A 169 13.75 2.15 18.32
C VAL A 169 12.54 2.67 17.56
N MET A 170 11.62 1.79 17.10
CA MET A 170 10.41 2.25 16.45
C MET A 170 9.34 2.65 17.47
N ALA A 171 9.13 3.94 17.68
CA ALA A 171 8.06 4.44 18.55
C ALA A 171 6.70 3.86 18.14
N CYS A 172 6.40 3.95 16.84
CA CYS A 172 5.23 3.35 16.20
C CYS A 172 5.55 3.12 14.74
N GLY A 173 4.79 2.23 14.09
CA GLY A 173 5.03 1.86 12.70
C GLY A 173 5.68 0.48 12.58
N GLY A 174 6.28 0.20 11.45
CA GLY A 174 6.87 -1.10 11.19
C GLY A 174 7.50 -1.21 9.81
N ASP A 175 8.12 -2.33 9.51
CA ASP A 175 8.63 -2.64 8.19
C ASP A 175 7.57 -3.41 7.37
N LEU A 176 7.05 -2.75 6.34
CA LEU A 176 6.13 -3.33 5.35
C LEU A 176 6.81 -3.68 4.03
N PHE A 177 8.11 -3.47 3.93
CA PHE A 177 8.85 -3.58 2.67
C PHE A 177 9.73 -4.84 2.59
N ASN A 178 9.92 -5.52 3.71
CA ASN A 178 10.69 -6.76 3.73
C ASN A 178 9.82 -7.92 3.20
N PRO A 179 10.23 -8.62 2.13
CA PRO A 179 9.44 -9.70 1.54
C PRO A 179 9.39 -10.97 2.37
N ARG A 180 10.08 -11.02 3.50
CA ARG A 180 10.22 -12.20 4.39
C ARG A 180 9.86 -11.90 5.84
N HIS A 181 9.54 -10.67 6.16
CA HIS A 181 9.37 -10.21 7.52
C HIS A 181 8.39 -9.04 7.55
N LEU A 182 7.40 -9.13 8.41
CA LEU A 182 6.53 -8.02 8.77
C LEU A 182 6.63 -7.79 10.26
N GLU A 183 6.90 -6.56 10.65
CA GLU A 183 6.87 -6.15 12.05
C GLU A 183 6.14 -4.82 12.20
N ALA A 184 5.53 -4.61 13.34
CA ALA A 184 4.97 -3.34 13.71
C ALA A 184 4.85 -3.17 15.23
N ARG A 185 4.82 -1.91 15.66
CA ARG A 185 4.59 -1.49 17.03
C ARG A 185 3.44 -0.50 17.09
N ALA A 186 2.47 -0.78 17.95
CA ALA A 186 1.27 0.02 18.18
C ALA A 186 0.51 0.38 16.90
N MET A 187 0.35 -0.59 15.98
CA MET A 187 -0.35 -0.42 14.71
C MET A 187 -1.64 -1.22 14.65
N THR A 188 -2.62 -0.74 13.88
CA THR A 188 -3.88 -1.45 13.62
C THR A 188 -3.67 -2.62 12.67
N LEU A 189 -4.58 -3.59 12.65
CA LEU A 189 -4.54 -4.70 11.68
C LEU A 189 -4.61 -4.23 10.22
N ASN A 190 -5.24 -3.09 9.95
CA ASN A 190 -5.21 -2.52 8.60
C ASN A 190 -3.77 -2.25 8.09
N TYR A 191 -2.85 -1.88 8.98
CA TYR A 191 -1.43 -1.75 8.62
C TYR A 191 -0.83 -3.10 8.21
N MET A 192 -1.20 -4.19 8.89
CA MET A 192 -0.81 -5.56 8.50
C MET A 192 -1.34 -5.93 7.10
N LEU A 193 -2.62 -5.62 6.79
CA LEU A 193 -3.21 -5.89 5.49
C LEU A 193 -2.47 -5.16 4.35
N ILE A 194 -2.03 -3.92 4.59
CA ILE A 194 -1.21 -3.16 3.62
C ILE A 194 0.12 -3.90 3.36
N GLY A 195 0.76 -4.41 4.40
CA GLY A 195 1.98 -5.23 4.28
C GLY A 195 1.74 -6.51 3.47
N LEU A 196 0.68 -7.24 3.80
CA LEU A 196 0.30 -8.47 3.10
C LEU A 196 0.00 -8.25 1.62
N GLY A 197 -0.58 -7.12 1.23
CA GLY A 197 -0.80 -6.74 -0.17
C GLY A 197 0.48 -6.60 -1.00
N ARG A 198 1.66 -6.60 -0.36
CA ARG A 198 3.00 -6.54 -0.98
C ARG A 198 3.71 -7.89 -1.03
N THR A 199 3.12 -8.90 -0.42
CA THR A 199 3.65 -10.28 -0.44
C THR A 199 3.21 -11.01 -1.72
N SER A 200 3.63 -12.25 -1.85
CA SER A 200 3.25 -13.15 -2.95
C SER A 200 1.90 -13.86 -2.74
N ILE A 201 1.09 -13.42 -1.78
CA ILE A 201 -0.27 -13.94 -1.60
C ILE A 201 -1.09 -13.61 -2.85
N ASP A 202 -1.72 -14.64 -3.42
CA ASP A 202 -2.42 -14.59 -4.72
C ASP A 202 -3.83 -13.99 -4.66
N ARG A 203 -4.31 -13.62 -3.46
CA ARG A 203 -5.68 -13.15 -3.21
C ARG A 203 -5.69 -11.92 -2.30
N VAL A 204 -6.79 -11.20 -2.37
CA VAL A 204 -7.09 -10.14 -1.39
C VAL A 204 -7.17 -10.77 0.00
N VAL A 205 -6.58 -10.10 0.97
CA VAL A 205 -6.68 -10.48 2.38
C VAL A 205 -7.64 -9.51 3.08
N VAL A 206 -8.63 -10.05 3.76
CA VAL A 206 -9.63 -9.29 4.53
C VAL A 206 -9.55 -9.64 6.00
N ASP A 207 -9.89 -8.69 6.87
CA ASP A 207 -9.87 -8.90 8.32
C ASP A 207 -11.23 -9.39 8.82
N HIS A 208 -11.27 -10.62 9.29
CA HIS A 208 -12.40 -11.23 9.99
C HIS A 208 -12.03 -11.65 11.40
N THR A 209 -10.94 -11.11 11.96
CA THR A 209 -10.52 -11.43 13.34
C THR A 209 -11.47 -10.87 14.40
N GLY A 210 -12.18 -9.80 14.06
CA GLY A 210 -12.97 -9.02 15.02
C GLY A 210 -12.13 -8.21 16.01
N LEU A 211 -10.82 -8.17 15.84
CA LEU A 211 -9.92 -7.44 16.71
C LEU A 211 -9.94 -5.95 16.41
N THR A 212 -9.95 -5.15 17.46
CA THR A 212 -9.89 -3.68 17.39
C THR A 212 -8.74 -3.15 18.25
N GLY A 213 -8.28 -1.92 17.97
CA GLY A 213 -7.19 -1.30 18.71
C GLY A 213 -5.85 -1.43 18.00
N LYS A 214 -4.79 -1.26 18.76
CA LYS A 214 -3.41 -1.31 18.29
C LYS A 214 -2.70 -2.53 18.81
N PHE A 215 -1.76 -3.05 18.04
CA PHE A 215 -1.04 -4.28 18.33
C PHE A 215 0.45 -4.12 18.02
N ASP A 216 1.25 -4.90 18.73
CA ASP A 216 2.60 -5.23 18.32
C ASP A 216 2.59 -6.60 17.67
N TRP A 217 3.34 -6.75 16.57
CA TRP A 217 3.56 -8.05 15.96
C TRP A 217 4.92 -8.14 15.29
N GLU A 218 5.39 -9.36 15.17
CA GLU A 218 6.55 -9.73 14.37
C GLU A 218 6.33 -11.10 13.77
N VAL A 219 6.44 -11.23 12.46
CA VAL A 219 6.28 -12.49 11.75
C VAL A 219 7.32 -12.63 10.65
N GLN A 220 7.97 -13.80 10.61
CA GLN A 220 8.99 -14.14 9.63
C GLN A 220 8.63 -15.43 8.92
N TRP A 221 8.84 -15.47 7.61
CA TRP A 221 8.53 -16.62 6.77
C TRP A 221 9.54 -16.78 5.64
N VAL A 222 9.53 -17.94 4.99
CA VAL A 222 10.28 -18.18 3.76
C VAL A 222 9.33 -17.97 2.58
N PRO A 223 9.59 -16.99 1.68
CA PRO A 223 8.79 -16.81 0.49
C PRO A 223 8.86 -18.04 -0.43
N ASP A 224 7.76 -18.39 -1.04
CA ASP A 224 7.71 -19.38 -2.11
C ASP A 224 8.21 -18.74 -3.42
N ASP A 225 9.54 -18.52 -3.51
CA ASP A 225 10.16 -17.95 -4.70
C ASP A 225 10.39 -19.05 -5.74
N LEU A 226 9.50 -19.12 -6.72
CA LEU A 226 9.56 -20.09 -7.82
C LEU A 226 10.84 -19.94 -8.69
N ARG A 227 11.57 -18.82 -8.58
CA ARG A 227 12.84 -18.62 -9.30
C ARG A 227 14.03 -19.33 -8.64
N VAL A 228 13.87 -19.74 -7.39
CA VAL A 228 14.90 -20.50 -6.66
C VAL A 228 14.62 -21.99 -6.83
N GLU A 229 15.64 -22.75 -7.28
CA GLU A 229 15.57 -24.20 -7.36
C GLU A 229 15.12 -24.81 -6.02
N PRO A 230 14.20 -25.78 -6.00
CA PRO A 230 13.68 -26.36 -4.76
C PRO A 230 14.74 -26.79 -3.75
N ALA A 231 15.83 -27.40 -4.25
CA ALA A 231 16.95 -27.86 -3.43
C ALA A 231 17.80 -26.72 -2.79
N LYS A 232 17.64 -25.49 -3.25
CA LYS A 232 18.35 -24.30 -2.77
C LYS A 232 17.44 -23.36 -1.97
N ARG A 233 16.15 -23.70 -1.80
CA ARG A 233 15.23 -22.87 -1.01
C ARG A 233 15.61 -22.93 0.45
N PRO A 234 15.62 -21.80 1.17
CA PRO A 234 15.81 -21.81 2.62
C PRO A 234 14.75 -22.68 3.30
N GLU A 235 15.11 -23.38 4.34
CA GLU A 235 14.14 -24.06 5.21
C GLU A 235 13.45 -23.05 6.13
N GLY A 236 12.16 -23.23 6.37
CA GLY A 236 11.39 -22.38 7.26
C GLY A 236 9.89 -22.42 6.93
N PRO A 237 9.06 -21.81 7.79
CA PRO A 237 7.62 -21.83 7.60
C PRO A 237 7.19 -21.02 6.36
N SER A 238 6.15 -21.47 5.70
CA SER A 238 5.40 -20.66 4.75
C SER A 238 4.73 -19.48 5.46
N ILE A 239 4.29 -18.46 4.72
CA ILE A 239 3.58 -17.32 5.31
C ILE A 239 2.32 -17.77 6.08
N PHE A 240 1.61 -18.78 5.59
CA PHE A 240 0.41 -19.33 6.24
C PHE A 240 0.72 -20.02 7.58
N GLU A 241 1.80 -20.78 7.63
CA GLU A 241 2.27 -21.44 8.86
C GLU A 241 2.82 -20.41 9.85
N ALA A 242 3.64 -19.48 9.38
CA ALA A 242 4.23 -18.43 10.20
C ALA A 242 3.16 -17.60 10.91
N PHE A 243 2.14 -17.15 10.20
CA PHE A 243 1.03 -16.39 10.80
C PHE A 243 0.29 -17.20 11.86
N ARG A 244 0.02 -18.48 11.58
CA ARG A 244 -0.68 -19.35 12.52
C ARG A 244 0.15 -19.60 13.79
N GLU A 245 1.45 -19.86 13.65
CA GLU A 245 2.32 -20.26 14.75
C GLU A 245 2.84 -19.07 15.56
N GLN A 246 3.24 -18.00 14.88
CA GLN A 246 3.87 -16.84 15.52
C GLN A 246 2.84 -15.81 15.98
N LEU A 247 1.75 -15.60 15.23
CA LEU A 247 0.74 -14.60 15.58
C LEU A 247 -0.55 -15.20 16.17
N GLY A 248 -0.82 -16.49 15.96
CA GLY A 248 -2.11 -17.08 16.32
C GLY A 248 -3.25 -16.63 15.39
N ILE A 249 -2.93 -16.19 14.18
CA ILE A 249 -3.84 -15.77 13.13
C ILE A 249 -3.68 -16.71 11.95
N LYS A 250 -4.77 -17.14 11.34
CA LYS A 250 -4.74 -18.01 10.15
C LYS A 250 -5.49 -17.39 8.99
N PHE A 251 -5.14 -17.81 7.80
CA PHE A 251 -5.82 -17.46 6.56
C PHE A 251 -6.87 -18.54 6.24
N GLU A 252 -8.13 -18.16 6.13
CA GLU A 252 -9.21 -19.03 5.67
C GLU A 252 -9.64 -18.63 4.27
N PRO A 253 -9.58 -19.54 3.28
CA PRO A 253 -10.07 -19.27 1.94
C PRO A 253 -11.60 -19.14 2.00
N THR A 254 -12.12 -18.01 1.48
CA THR A 254 -13.54 -17.72 1.44
C THR A 254 -13.88 -16.84 0.25
N ARG A 255 -15.13 -16.43 0.13
CA ARG A 255 -15.59 -15.38 -0.76
C ARG A 255 -16.08 -14.21 0.06
N ASP A 256 -15.75 -13.00 -0.37
CA ASP A 256 -16.22 -11.78 0.29
C ASP A 256 -16.44 -10.65 -0.72
N ARG A 257 -17.24 -9.68 -0.31
CA ARG A 257 -17.45 -8.45 -1.07
C ARG A 257 -16.30 -7.51 -0.82
N VAL A 258 -15.54 -7.26 -1.87
CA VAL A 258 -14.39 -6.33 -1.83
C VAL A 258 -14.59 -5.21 -2.82
N ASP A 259 -14.01 -4.08 -2.50
CA ASP A 259 -13.95 -2.94 -3.38
C ASP A 259 -12.99 -3.22 -4.53
N VAL A 260 -13.45 -3.08 -5.77
CA VAL A 260 -12.62 -3.22 -6.97
C VAL A 260 -12.57 -1.91 -7.75
N LEU A 261 -11.46 -1.70 -8.44
CA LEU A 261 -11.27 -0.58 -9.36
C LEU A 261 -11.58 -1.06 -10.77
N VAL A 262 -12.69 -0.58 -11.33
CA VAL A 262 -13.09 -0.90 -12.70
C VAL A 262 -12.51 0.16 -13.63
N ILE A 263 -11.68 -0.27 -14.57
CA ILE A 263 -11.11 0.62 -15.59
C ILE A 263 -12.16 0.89 -16.66
N ASP A 264 -12.63 2.12 -16.75
CA ASP A 264 -13.58 2.58 -17.77
C ASP A 264 -12.86 3.00 -19.05
N ARG A 265 -11.68 3.61 -18.88
CA ARG A 265 -10.86 4.10 -20.00
C ARG A 265 -9.38 4.13 -19.59
N ALA A 266 -8.53 3.73 -20.54
CA ALA A 266 -7.08 3.96 -20.48
C ALA A 266 -6.55 4.14 -21.90
N GLU A 267 -5.60 5.04 -22.06
CA GLU A 267 -4.91 5.32 -23.33
C GLU A 267 -3.40 5.25 -23.14
N ARG A 268 -2.68 4.83 -24.19
CA ARG A 268 -1.21 4.91 -24.16
C ARG A 268 -0.77 6.36 -24.05
N PRO A 269 0.19 6.68 -23.19
CA PRO A 269 0.65 8.06 -23.05
C PRO A 269 1.37 8.51 -24.33
N GLN A 270 1.27 9.79 -24.63
CA GLN A 270 2.18 10.41 -25.57
C GLN A 270 3.56 10.44 -24.93
N THR A 271 4.56 10.00 -25.67
CA THR A 271 5.97 9.98 -25.20
C THR A 271 6.54 11.38 -25.20
N ASP A 272 7.22 11.74 -24.12
CA ASP A 272 7.95 13.00 -23.98
C ASP A 272 9.31 12.95 -24.68
#